data_e9d63d8418a871c5c8a653710f31dafa
#
_entry.id   e9d63d8418a871c5c8a653710f31dafa
#
_cell.length_a   1.000
_cell.length_b   1.000
_cell.length_c   1.000
_cell.angle_alpha   90.00
_cell.angle_beta   90.00
_cell.angle_gamma   90.00
#
_symmetry.space_group_name_H-M   'P 1'
#
loop_
_entity.id
_entity.type
_entity.pdbx_description
1 polymer ?
#
loop_
_entity_poly.entity_id
_entity_poly.type
_entity_poly.pdbx_seq_one_letter_code
_entity_poly.pdbx_strand_id
1 'polypeptide(L)'
;MSEPVRILHIVGAMVPGGMENFIMNLYRQVDRSRFQFDFVVHQRSENDLCGEIEALGGRVYLLPRLTKKPVQNLREIARLVRENHYPVVIRHTANALVAPQLLAAGRAGAVTVCHSHNETDPQRLLHILGRLLLRRAADVRLACSEKAGHWMFGNQSFEIVHNAIDLESFAYQEEKAQRIRDEFGLEGRHVYGNIANFIASKNHLYLLDIYAEILKKDPEARCFCLGDGDLRPEIEEKIYALHLDGKVILTGIRKDAADFMSCMDVLIFPSRFEGLPLTLIEAQAAGLPAMIADTITKDVIVTEGIVRSRSIEEPAAVWAGEAAELAAAGDGTPQERAQRRRCQKERMAAAGYDIRQLTQWYQQFLERLVAER
;
A
#
# COMPACT_ATOMS: atom_id res chain seq x y z
N MET A 1 13.28 23.07 -24.65
CA MET A 1 12.19 22.41 -23.88
C MET A 1 11.90 23.28 -22.68
N SER A 2 10.65 23.60 -22.41
CA SER A 2 10.27 24.34 -21.18
C SER A 2 10.65 23.52 -19.94
N GLU A 3 11.02 24.18 -18.85
CA GLU A 3 11.24 23.49 -17.58
C GLU A 3 9.95 22.80 -17.12
N PRO A 4 10.03 21.61 -16.47
CA PRO A 4 8.86 20.91 -15.99
C PRO A 4 8.16 21.70 -14.88
N VAL A 5 6.83 21.61 -14.83
CA VAL A 5 6.03 22.18 -13.75
C VAL A 5 6.33 21.41 -12.47
N ARG A 6 6.75 22.10 -11.41
CA ARG A 6 7.06 21.47 -10.13
C ARG A 6 5.85 21.49 -9.20
N ILE A 7 5.52 20.34 -8.63
CA ILE A 7 4.40 20.11 -7.71
C ILE A 7 4.98 19.79 -6.34
N LEU A 8 4.50 20.47 -5.30
CA LEU A 8 4.97 20.22 -3.93
C LEU A 8 4.08 19.23 -3.20
N HIS A 9 4.63 18.10 -2.84
CA HIS A 9 4.00 17.10 -1.98
C HIS A 9 4.43 17.30 -0.53
N ILE A 10 3.49 17.37 0.41
CA ILE A 10 3.78 17.44 1.84
C ILE A 10 3.40 16.10 2.47
N VAL A 11 4.37 15.43 3.08
CA VAL A 11 4.22 14.13 3.75
C VAL A 11 4.85 14.15 5.15
N GLY A 12 4.61 13.12 5.96
CA GLY A 12 5.25 13.01 7.28
C GLY A 12 6.71 12.56 7.20
N ALA A 13 6.91 11.46 6.50
CA ALA A 13 8.20 10.85 6.16
C ALA A 13 8.00 10.04 4.87
N MET A 14 9.08 9.72 4.16
CA MET A 14 9.05 8.85 2.99
C MET A 14 9.61 7.46 3.32
N VAL A 15 9.15 6.87 4.42
CA VAL A 15 9.48 5.48 4.80
C VAL A 15 8.49 4.55 4.10
N PRO A 16 8.94 3.44 3.49
CA PRO A 16 8.05 2.53 2.77
C PRO A 16 6.80 2.14 3.56
N GLY A 17 5.64 2.48 3.02
CA GLY A 17 4.30 2.26 3.55
C GLY A 17 3.27 2.43 2.42
N GLY A 18 1.98 2.21 2.72
CA GLY A 18 0.93 2.25 1.68
C GLY A 18 0.83 3.58 0.94
N MET A 19 0.84 4.69 1.68
CA MET A 19 0.77 6.05 1.11
C MET A 19 2.06 6.41 0.34
N GLU A 20 3.20 6.13 0.93
CA GLU A 20 4.50 6.45 0.35
C GLU A 20 4.77 5.64 -0.93
N ASN A 21 4.44 4.36 -0.92
CA ASN A 21 4.52 3.49 -2.10
C ASN A 21 3.57 3.96 -3.20
N PHE A 22 2.34 4.36 -2.87
CA PHE A 22 1.42 4.95 -3.84
C PHE A 22 2.04 6.19 -4.52
N ILE A 23 2.57 7.13 -3.74
CA ILE A 23 3.17 8.36 -4.27
C ILE A 23 4.37 8.02 -5.17
N MET A 24 5.22 7.08 -4.75
CA MET A 24 6.39 6.68 -5.53
C MET A 24 6.01 5.91 -6.79
N ASN A 25 5.00 5.03 -6.73
CA ASN A 25 4.49 4.35 -7.91
C ASN A 25 4.02 5.37 -8.97
N LEU A 26 3.31 6.40 -8.54
CA LEU A 26 2.91 7.50 -9.42
C LEU A 26 4.13 8.28 -9.95
N TYR A 27 5.08 8.64 -9.08
CA TYR A 27 6.24 9.45 -9.46
C TYR A 27 7.22 8.73 -10.41
N ARG A 28 7.33 7.41 -10.30
CA ARG A 28 8.10 6.58 -11.25
C ARG A 28 7.52 6.61 -12.66
N GLN A 29 6.19 6.75 -12.80
CA GLN A 29 5.46 6.67 -14.06
C GLN A 29 5.17 8.02 -14.71
N VAL A 30 5.10 9.12 -13.89
CA VAL A 30 4.79 10.45 -14.42
C VAL A 30 5.83 10.90 -15.45
N ASP A 31 5.40 11.59 -16.49
CA ASP A 31 6.30 12.24 -17.45
C ASP A 31 7.05 13.39 -16.79
N ARG A 32 8.27 13.11 -16.34
CA ARG A 32 9.12 14.06 -15.62
C ARG A 32 9.65 15.20 -16.48
N SER A 33 9.50 15.14 -17.79
CA SER A 33 9.75 16.30 -18.66
C SER A 33 8.66 17.37 -18.58
N ARG A 34 7.45 16.95 -18.13
CA ARG A 34 6.27 17.82 -17.98
C ARG A 34 6.03 18.20 -16.51
N PHE A 35 6.14 17.24 -15.59
CA PHE A 35 5.91 17.41 -14.16
C PHE A 35 7.05 16.87 -13.33
N GLN A 36 7.49 17.62 -12.33
CA GLN A 36 8.44 17.18 -11.33
C GLN A 36 7.80 17.26 -9.93
N PHE A 37 8.03 16.26 -9.10
CA PHE A 37 7.52 16.22 -7.73
C PHE A 37 8.63 16.58 -6.75
N ASP A 38 8.34 17.57 -5.89
CA ASP A 38 9.18 17.95 -4.76
C ASP A 38 8.48 17.61 -3.47
N PHE A 39 9.24 17.33 -2.43
CA PHE A 39 8.71 16.77 -1.19
C PHE A 39 9.12 17.59 0.03
N VAL A 40 8.15 17.89 0.90
CA VAL A 40 8.39 18.30 2.27
C VAL A 40 8.22 17.08 3.16
N VAL A 41 9.27 16.75 3.92
CA VAL A 41 9.28 15.70 4.93
C VAL A 41 9.60 16.30 6.31
N HIS A 42 9.21 15.59 7.38
CA HIS A 42 9.46 16.02 8.75
C HIS A 42 10.52 15.21 9.47
N GLN A 43 10.99 14.14 8.85
CA GLN A 43 12.09 13.29 9.30
C GLN A 43 12.69 12.52 8.13
N ARG A 44 13.94 12.13 8.29
CA ARG A 44 14.69 11.22 7.41
C ARG A 44 15.03 9.95 8.19
N SER A 45 15.23 8.84 7.50
CA SER A 45 15.72 7.57 8.05
C SER A 45 16.64 6.88 7.05
N GLU A 46 17.43 5.92 7.48
CA GLU A 46 18.39 5.21 6.62
C GLU A 46 17.71 4.48 5.45
N ASN A 47 16.48 4.01 5.66
CA ASN A 47 15.71 3.24 4.67
C ASN A 47 14.57 4.07 4.06
N ASP A 48 14.69 5.40 4.00
CA ASP A 48 13.68 6.23 3.36
C ASP A 48 13.83 6.28 1.83
N LEU A 49 12.75 6.67 1.15
CA LEU A 49 12.69 6.78 -0.31
C LEU A 49 13.23 8.11 -0.85
N CYS A 50 13.78 8.97 0.01
CA CYS A 50 14.22 10.31 -0.38
C CYS A 50 15.38 10.28 -1.37
N GLY A 51 16.30 9.32 -1.24
CA GLY A 51 17.40 9.15 -2.21
C GLY A 51 16.89 8.80 -3.61
N GLU A 52 15.83 7.99 -3.71
CA GLU A 52 15.19 7.69 -4.99
C GLU A 52 14.47 8.91 -5.57
N ILE A 53 13.78 9.71 -4.73
CA ILE A 53 13.15 10.97 -5.14
C ILE A 53 14.19 11.89 -5.79
N GLU A 54 15.34 12.07 -5.13
CA GLU A 54 16.42 12.92 -5.61
C GLU A 54 17.05 12.38 -6.93
N ALA A 55 17.20 11.07 -7.05
CA ALA A 55 17.68 10.42 -8.28
C ALA A 55 16.71 10.59 -9.46
N LEU A 56 15.41 10.72 -9.19
CA LEU A 56 14.38 11.00 -10.20
C LEU A 56 14.26 12.50 -10.55
N GLY A 57 15.06 13.38 -9.92
CA GLY A 57 15.10 14.84 -10.17
C GLY A 57 14.20 15.65 -9.23
N GLY A 58 13.57 15.05 -8.24
CA GLY A 58 12.80 15.70 -7.19
C GLY A 58 13.70 16.35 -6.13
N ARG A 59 13.17 17.32 -5.42
CA ARG A 59 13.83 17.96 -4.27
C ARG A 59 13.17 17.53 -2.98
N VAL A 60 13.96 17.31 -1.92
CA VAL A 60 13.46 16.94 -0.61
C VAL A 60 13.81 18.02 0.40
N TYR A 61 12.79 18.63 1.03
CA TYR A 61 12.92 19.66 2.03
C TYR A 61 12.58 19.11 3.42
N LEU A 62 13.55 19.15 4.33
CA LEU A 62 13.34 18.74 5.72
C LEU A 62 12.84 19.94 6.54
N LEU A 63 11.56 19.90 6.94
CA LEU A 63 10.94 20.93 7.76
C LEU A 63 10.58 20.42 9.16
N PRO A 64 10.57 21.27 10.19
CA PRO A 64 10.13 20.87 11.53
C PRO A 64 8.65 20.41 11.49
N ARG A 65 8.28 19.48 12.36
CA ARG A 65 6.88 19.04 12.47
C ARG A 65 5.97 20.18 12.88
N LEU A 66 4.77 20.25 12.30
CA LEU A 66 3.75 21.26 12.64
C LEU A 66 3.45 21.29 14.15
N THR A 67 3.37 20.12 14.80
CA THR A 67 3.11 19.98 16.24
C THR A 67 4.23 20.50 17.15
N LYS A 68 5.49 20.51 16.65
CA LYS A 68 6.64 20.98 17.46
C LYS A 68 6.96 22.45 17.25
N LYS A 69 6.92 22.95 16.01
CA LYS A 69 7.25 24.32 15.65
C LYS A 69 6.25 24.87 14.60
N PRO A 70 5.00 25.13 15.00
CA PRO A 70 3.92 25.47 14.06
C PRO A 70 4.22 26.70 13.23
N VAL A 71 4.62 27.80 13.84
CA VAL A 71 4.88 29.06 13.13
C VAL A 71 6.01 28.92 12.10
N GLN A 72 7.10 28.23 12.49
CA GLN A 72 8.22 28.00 11.59
C GLN A 72 7.80 27.10 10.43
N ASN A 73 7.10 25.99 10.70
CA ASN A 73 6.62 25.07 9.65
C ASN A 73 5.76 25.81 8.61
N LEU A 74 4.78 26.60 9.05
CA LEU A 74 3.87 27.33 8.15
C LEU A 74 4.59 28.42 7.35
N ARG A 75 5.54 29.14 7.97
CA ARG A 75 6.35 30.16 7.29
C ARG A 75 7.24 29.54 6.20
N GLU A 76 7.88 28.41 6.51
CA GLU A 76 8.75 27.71 5.55
C GLU A 76 7.94 27.15 4.37
N ILE A 77 6.76 26.56 4.60
CA ILE A 77 5.88 26.13 3.51
C ILE A 77 5.50 27.30 2.61
N ALA A 78 5.03 28.41 3.21
CA ALA A 78 4.66 29.59 2.44
C ALA A 78 5.87 30.22 1.69
N ARG A 79 7.07 30.16 2.27
CA ARG A 79 8.32 30.59 1.64
C ARG A 79 8.64 29.70 0.42
N LEU A 80 8.66 28.37 0.60
CA LEU A 80 8.93 27.42 -0.48
C LEU A 80 7.99 27.61 -1.66
N VAL A 81 6.68 27.78 -1.39
CA VAL A 81 5.67 28.00 -2.44
C VAL A 81 5.99 29.25 -3.25
N ARG A 82 6.31 30.38 -2.59
CA ARG A 82 6.61 31.64 -3.28
C ARG A 82 7.93 31.61 -4.04
N GLU A 83 9.01 31.13 -3.39
CA GLU A 83 10.37 31.15 -3.99
C GLU A 83 10.51 30.19 -5.17
N ASN A 84 9.83 29.03 -5.12
CA ASN A 84 9.90 28.04 -6.21
C ASN A 84 8.67 28.09 -7.14
N HIS A 85 7.75 29.03 -6.93
CA HIS A 85 6.54 29.22 -7.75
C HIS A 85 5.70 27.96 -7.92
N TYR A 86 5.56 27.16 -6.84
CA TYR A 86 4.74 25.94 -6.88
C TYR A 86 3.28 26.29 -7.20
N PRO A 87 2.73 25.82 -8.37
CA PRO A 87 1.33 26.08 -8.70
C PRO A 87 0.37 25.26 -7.87
N VAL A 88 0.78 24.05 -7.47
CA VAL A 88 -0.04 23.09 -6.74
C VAL A 88 0.74 22.55 -5.55
N VAL A 89 0.05 22.45 -4.39
CA VAL A 89 0.54 21.81 -3.18
C VAL A 89 -0.42 20.68 -2.80
N ILE A 90 0.09 19.45 -2.69
CA ILE A 90 -0.67 18.27 -2.32
C ILE A 90 -0.26 17.81 -0.93
N ARG A 91 -1.20 17.80 0.00
CA ARG A 91 -0.98 17.29 1.35
C ARG A 91 -1.57 15.89 1.51
N HIS A 92 -0.71 14.91 1.63
CA HIS A 92 -1.08 13.53 1.94
C HIS A 92 -1.19 13.36 3.45
N THR A 93 -2.32 12.81 3.94
CA THR A 93 -2.59 12.83 5.39
C THR A 93 -3.58 11.76 5.85
N ALA A 94 -3.51 11.45 7.14
CA ALA A 94 -4.48 10.63 7.86
C ALA A 94 -5.52 11.45 8.63
N ASN A 95 -5.27 12.75 8.89
CA ASN A 95 -6.18 13.57 9.70
C ASN A 95 -6.21 15.04 9.26
N ALA A 96 -7.23 15.76 9.69
CA ALA A 96 -7.50 17.15 9.30
C ALA A 96 -6.65 18.21 10.05
N LEU A 97 -5.79 17.80 10.98
CA LEU A 97 -4.91 18.73 11.74
C LEU A 97 -3.85 19.39 10.87
N VAL A 98 -3.71 18.94 9.63
CA VAL A 98 -2.81 19.52 8.62
C VAL A 98 -3.38 20.74 7.90
N ALA A 99 -4.65 21.07 8.11
CA ALA A 99 -5.33 22.19 7.45
C ALA A 99 -4.54 23.52 7.49
N PRO A 100 -3.83 23.90 8.59
CA PRO A 100 -2.99 25.10 8.59
C PRO A 100 -1.88 25.10 7.53
N GLN A 101 -1.32 23.93 7.17
CA GLN A 101 -0.29 23.81 6.14
C GLN A 101 -0.86 24.14 4.76
N LEU A 102 -2.06 23.63 4.43
CA LEU A 102 -2.78 23.95 3.20
C LEU A 102 -3.15 25.44 3.14
N LEU A 103 -3.66 26.01 4.24
CA LEU A 103 -3.93 27.45 4.30
C LEU A 103 -2.68 28.31 4.07
N ALA A 104 -1.53 27.90 4.59
CA ALA A 104 -0.27 28.61 4.38
C ALA A 104 0.15 28.55 2.91
N ALA A 105 0.00 27.37 2.26
CA ALA A 105 0.29 27.17 0.85
C ALA A 105 -0.67 27.96 -0.06
N GLY A 106 -1.98 27.91 0.22
CA GLY A 106 -2.99 28.66 -0.55
C GLY A 106 -2.80 30.18 -0.47
N ARG A 107 -2.51 30.71 0.74
CA ARG A 107 -2.19 32.12 0.90
C ARG A 107 -0.88 32.54 0.22
N ALA A 108 0.00 31.60 -0.03
CA ALA A 108 1.23 31.81 -0.80
C ALA A 108 1.01 31.74 -2.32
N GLY A 109 -0.20 31.40 -2.78
CA GLY A 109 -0.65 31.41 -4.16
C GLY A 109 -0.71 30.03 -4.84
N ALA A 110 -0.61 28.93 -4.13
CA ALA A 110 -0.80 27.59 -4.71
C ALA A 110 -2.25 27.13 -4.64
N VAL A 111 -2.69 26.35 -5.62
CA VAL A 111 -3.88 25.50 -5.51
C VAL A 111 -3.60 24.36 -4.51
N THR A 112 -4.52 24.14 -3.59
CA THR A 112 -4.31 23.22 -2.47
C THR A 112 -5.15 21.95 -2.62
N VAL A 113 -4.47 20.80 -2.56
CA VAL A 113 -5.07 19.47 -2.63
C VAL A 113 -4.88 18.74 -1.30
N CYS A 114 -5.95 18.26 -0.70
CA CYS A 114 -5.89 17.36 0.44
C CYS A 114 -6.18 15.93 -0.03
N HIS A 115 -5.22 15.02 0.15
CA HIS A 115 -5.37 13.61 -0.19
C HIS A 115 -5.40 12.76 1.10
N SER A 116 -6.55 12.14 1.35
CA SER A 116 -6.78 11.27 2.52
C SER A 116 -6.37 9.84 2.24
N HIS A 117 -5.57 9.25 3.14
CA HIS A 117 -5.08 7.87 3.01
C HIS A 117 -5.52 6.93 4.13
N ASN A 118 -6.24 7.42 5.15
CA ASN A 118 -6.66 6.61 6.30
C ASN A 118 -8.14 6.79 6.59
N GLU A 119 -8.74 5.76 7.17
CA GLU A 119 -10.16 5.70 7.56
C GLU A 119 -10.40 6.10 9.02
N THR A 120 -9.33 6.25 9.80
CA THR A 120 -9.39 6.62 11.22
C THR A 120 -8.08 7.22 11.72
N ASP A 121 -8.12 7.89 12.87
CA ASP A 121 -6.95 8.43 13.57
C ASP A 121 -7.25 8.45 15.08
N PRO A 122 -6.27 8.15 15.96
CA PRO A 122 -6.46 8.20 17.41
C PRO A 122 -6.93 9.56 17.94
N GLN A 123 -6.61 10.66 17.26
CA GLN A 123 -6.98 12.02 17.65
C GLN A 123 -8.34 12.46 17.10
N ARG A 124 -9.34 11.58 17.18
CA ARG A 124 -10.66 11.75 16.55
C ARG A 124 -11.33 13.09 16.84
N LEU A 125 -11.34 13.55 18.08
CA LEU A 125 -11.99 14.83 18.45
C LEU A 125 -11.30 16.04 17.81
N LEU A 126 -9.97 16.08 17.87
CA LEU A 126 -9.19 17.15 17.24
C LEU A 126 -9.32 17.12 15.72
N HIS A 127 -9.39 15.91 15.14
CA HIS A 127 -9.64 15.73 13.72
C HIS A 127 -10.99 16.36 13.30
N ILE A 128 -12.08 16.09 14.03
CA ILE A 128 -13.42 16.66 13.73
C ILE A 128 -13.38 18.19 13.76
N LEU A 129 -12.71 18.78 14.74
CA LEU A 129 -12.53 20.25 14.80
C LEU A 129 -11.68 20.77 13.63
N GLY A 130 -10.61 20.04 13.29
CA GLY A 130 -9.75 20.36 12.15
C GLY A 130 -10.48 20.37 10.82
N ARG A 131 -11.52 19.55 10.65
CA ARG A 131 -12.35 19.49 9.43
C ARG A 131 -13.02 20.83 9.08
N LEU A 132 -13.40 21.62 10.09
CA LEU A 132 -13.99 22.96 9.86
C LEU A 132 -12.97 23.88 9.15
N LEU A 133 -11.72 23.81 9.55
CA LEU A 133 -10.65 24.58 8.92
C LEU A 133 -10.28 23.98 7.54
N LEU A 134 -10.24 22.65 7.43
CA LEU A 134 -9.91 21.94 6.19
C LEU A 134 -10.90 22.27 5.07
N ARG A 135 -12.19 22.50 5.39
CA ARG A 135 -13.22 22.92 4.41
C ARG A 135 -12.84 24.17 3.62
N ARG A 136 -12.07 25.07 4.23
CA ARG A 136 -11.59 26.32 3.62
C ARG A 136 -10.14 26.25 3.14
N ALA A 137 -9.43 25.21 3.54
CA ALA A 137 -8.00 25.04 3.29
C ALA A 137 -7.69 24.16 2.08
N ALA A 138 -8.63 23.31 1.68
CA ALA A 138 -8.46 22.40 0.54
C ALA A 138 -9.40 22.83 -0.61
N ASP A 139 -8.79 23.29 -1.70
CA ASP A 139 -9.52 23.60 -2.93
C ASP A 139 -10.02 22.31 -3.57
N VAL A 140 -9.18 21.28 -3.58
CA VAL A 140 -9.52 19.94 -4.10
C VAL A 140 -9.34 18.87 -3.02
N ARG A 141 -10.23 17.86 -3.06
CA ARG A 141 -10.32 16.78 -2.09
C ARG A 141 -10.21 15.44 -2.78
N LEU A 142 -9.17 14.68 -2.41
CA LEU A 142 -8.93 13.33 -2.91
C LEU A 142 -8.92 12.35 -1.73
N ALA A 143 -9.36 11.11 -1.98
CA ALA A 143 -9.32 10.04 -0.98
C ALA A 143 -9.00 8.69 -1.61
N CYS A 144 -8.29 7.82 -0.90
CA CYS A 144 -7.96 6.48 -1.41
C CYS A 144 -9.15 5.50 -1.37
N SER A 145 -10.20 5.81 -0.60
CA SER A 145 -11.44 5.05 -0.49
C SER A 145 -12.61 5.94 -0.08
N GLU A 146 -13.85 5.46 -0.25
CA GLU A 146 -15.06 6.13 0.24
C GLU A 146 -14.98 6.42 1.75
N LYS A 147 -14.56 5.43 2.54
CA LYS A 147 -14.43 5.59 3.99
C LYS A 147 -13.39 6.64 4.38
N ALA A 148 -12.22 6.62 3.72
CA ALA A 148 -11.18 7.63 3.93
C ALA A 148 -11.66 9.04 3.56
N GLY A 149 -12.47 9.17 2.51
CA GLY A 149 -13.10 10.42 2.08
C GLY A 149 -14.12 10.92 3.11
N HIS A 150 -15.05 10.09 3.52
CA HIS A 150 -16.03 10.43 4.55
C HIS A 150 -15.39 10.73 5.91
N TRP A 151 -14.34 9.97 6.28
CA TRP A 151 -13.55 10.28 7.46
C TRP A 151 -12.96 11.70 7.38
N MET A 152 -12.28 12.03 6.29
CA MET A 152 -11.57 13.30 6.16
C MET A 152 -12.49 14.49 5.91
N PHE A 153 -13.46 14.34 5.01
CA PHE A 153 -14.24 15.47 4.45
C PHE A 153 -15.69 15.49 4.91
N GLY A 154 -16.20 14.42 5.55
CA GLY A 154 -17.61 14.28 5.93
C GLY A 154 -18.51 14.23 4.71
N ASN A 155 -19.49 15.16 4.64
CA ASN A 155 -20.46 15.23 3.55
C ASN A 155 -20.00 16.12 2.38
N GLN A 156 -18.73 16.56 2.36
CA GLN A 156 -18.21 17.32 1.21
C GLN A 156 -17.86 16.35 0.07
N SER A 157 -18.03 16.81 -1.16
CA SER A 157 -17.60 16.04 -2.34
C SER A 157 -16.09 15.85 -2.38
N PHE A 158 -15.65 14.69 -2.81
CA PHE A 158 -14.26 14.31 -3.04
C PHE A 158 -14.18 13.34 -4.22
N GLU A 159 -13.00 13.23 -4.82
CA GLU A 159 -12.71 12.22 -5.84
C GLU A 159 -11.96 11.04 -5.21
N ILE A 160 -12.29 9.83 -5.66
CA ILE A 160 -11.59 8.61 -5.22
C ILE A 160 -10.39 8.39 -6.14
N VAL A 161 -9.21 8.25 -5.52
CA VAL A 161 -7.96 7.93 -6.18
C VAL A 161 -7.39 6.68 -5.52
N HIS A 162 -7.65 5.54 -6.12
CA HIS A 162 -7.20 4.25 -5.58
C HIS A 162 -5.67 4.17 -5.49
N ASN A 163 -5.17 3.42 -4.51
CA ASN A 163 -3.75 3.11 -4.40
C ASN A 163 -3.34 2.12 -5.49
N ALA A 164 -3.23 2.62 -6.72
CA ALA A 164 -2.90 1.83 -7.89
C ALA A 164 -1.46 1.31 -7.86
N ILE A 165 -1.26 0.16 -8.51
CA ILE A 165 0.01 -0.56 -8.60
C ILE A 165 0.39 -0.82 -10.06
N ASP A 166 1.64 -1.21 -10.31
CA ASP A 166 2.03 -1.73 -11.62
C ASP A 166 1.51 -3.15 -11.80
N LEU A 167 0.30 -3.26 -12.39
CA LEU A 167 -0.35 -4.55 -12.61
C LEU A 167 0.47 -5.52 -13.47
N GLU A 168 1.35 -5.00 -14.36
CA GLU A 168 2.23 -5.86 -15.16
C GLU A 168 3.30 -6.54 -14.30
N SER A 169 3.86 -5.82 -13.34
CA SER A 169 4.88 -6.35 -12.45
C SER A 169 4.35 -7.49 -11.57
N PHE A 170 3.07 -7.42 -11.17
CA PHE A 170 2.41 -8.42 -10.34
C PHE A 170 1.59 -9.45 -11.13
N ALA A 171 1.41 -9.27 -12.44
CA ALA A 171 0.70 -10.26 -13.25
C ALA A 171 1.40 -11.63 -13.15
N TYR A 172 0.58 -12.70 -13.04
CA TYR A 172 1.08 -14.07 -12.98
C TYR A 172 2.00 -14.39 -14.17
N GLN A 173 3.17 -14.94 -13.88
CA GLN A 173 4.16 -15.38 -14.87
C GLN A 173 4.68 -16.77 -14.48
N GLU A 174 4.47 -17.75 -15.35
CA GLU A 174 4.84 -19.16 -15.11
C GLU A 174 6.36 -19.31 -14.87
N GLU A 175 7.18 -18.60 -15.67
CA GLU A 175 8.64 -18.67 -15.57
C GLU A 175 9.13 -18.17 -14.21
N LYS A 176 8.46 -17.15 -13.65
CA LYS A 176 8.77 -16.62 -12.32
C LYS A 176 8.35 -17.59 -11.22
N ALA A 177 7.15 -18.18 -11.36
CA ALA A 177 6.66 -19.19 -10.43
C ALA A 177 7.60 -20.38 -10.41
N GLN A 178 8.04 -20.87 -11.59
CA GLN A 178 8.94 -22.02 -11.69
C GLN A 178 10.31 -21.70 -11.10
N ARG A 179 10.85 -20.51 -11.32
CA ARG A 179 12.13 -20.07 -10.71
C ARG A 179 12.11 -20.21 -9.19
N ILE A 180 11.03 -19.75 -8.53
CA ILE A 180 10.91 -19.87 -7.06
C ILE A 180 10.70 -21.33 -6.66
N ARG A 181 9.93 -22.12 -7.44
CA ARG A 181 9.76 -23.56 -7.17
C ARG A 181 11.09 -24.31 -7.24
N ASP A 182 11.93 -24.01 -8.21
CA ASP A 182 13.26 -24.62 -8.37
C ASP A 182 14.20 -24.17 -7.22
N GLU A 183 14.22 -22.88 -6.86
CA GLU A 183 15.05 -22.32 -5.78
C GLU A 183 14.81 -23.03 -4.44
N PHE A 184 13.55 -23.39 -4.15
CA PHE A 184 13.17 -23.96 -2.86
C PHE A 184 12.74 -25.43 -2.91
N GLY A 185 12.86 -26.11 -4.03
CA GLY A 185 12.49 -27.53 -4.19
C GLY A 185 11.01 -27.80 -3.94
N LEU A 186 10.13 -27.02 -4.57
CA LEU A 186 8.67 -27.01 -4.30
C LEU A 186 7.86 -27.84 -5.33
N GLU A 187 8.50 -28.68 -6.11
CA GLU A 187 7.80 -29.48 -7.13
C GLU A 187 6.72 -30.37 -6.50
N GLY A 188 5.50 -30.28 -7.06
CA GLY A 188 4.34 -31.04 -6.59
C GLY A 188 3.82 -30.66 -5.19
N ARG A 189 4.26 -29.53 -4.61
CA ARG A 189 3.87 -29.08 -3.26
C ARG A 189 2.93 -27.89 -3.33
N HIS A 190 1.98 -27.84 -2.41
CA HIS A 190 1.23 -26.62 -2.15
C HIS A 190 2.11 -25.58 -1.42
N VAL A 191 1.95 -24.33 -1.81
CA VAL A 191 2.72 -23.20 -1.30
C VAL A 191 1.79 -22.16 -0.70
N TYR A 192 1.86 -22.00 0.61
CA TYR A 192 1.15 -20.95 1.33
C TYR A 192 2.10 -19.83 1.66
N GLY A 193 1.62 -18.59 1.69
CA GLY A 193 2.51 -17.47 1.97
C GLY A 193 1.88 -16.32 2.73
N ASN A 194 2.75 -15.51 3.33
CA ASN A 194 2.44 -14.20 3.88
C ASN A 194 3.53 -13.23 3.48
N ILE A 195 3.16 -11.99 3.15
CA ILE A 195 4.08 -10.92 2.78
C ILE A 195 3.75 -9.71 3.64
N ALA A 196 4.50 -9.50 4.72
CA ALA A 196 4.27 -8.41 5.66
C ALA A 196 5.47 -8.18 6.58
N ASN A 197 5.61 -6.96 7.12
CA ASN A 197 6.57 -6.67 8.18
C ASN A 197 6.24 -7.45 9.46
N PHE A 198 7.25 -7.91 10.19
CA PHE A 198 7.10 -8.69 11.43
C PHE A 198 6.80 -7.78 12.62
N ILE A 199 5.55 -7.25 12.65
CA ILE A 199 5.03 -6.37 13.69
C ILE A 199 3.69 -6.91 14.23
N ALA A 200 3.30 -6.48 15.42
CA ALA A 200 2.14 -7.01 16.14
C ALA A 200 0.82 -6.95 15.36
N SER A 201 0.61 -5.90 14.55
CA SER A 201 -0.62 -5.76 13.75
C SER A 201 -0.77 -6.83 12.66
N LYS A 202 0.34 -7.43 12.18
CA LYS A 202 0.33 -8.46 11.12
C LYS A 202 0.07 -9.87 11.63
N ASN A 203 0.10 -10.08 12.96
CA ASN A 203 -0.37 -11.28 13.66
C ASN A 203 0.32 -12.59 13.24
N HIS A 204 1.64 -12.54 13.03
CA HIS A 204 2.41 -13.71 12.58
C HIS A 204 2.34 -14.89 13.57
N LEU A 205 2.18 -14.64 14.86
CA LEU A 205 2.04 -15.72 15.83
C LEU A 205 0.79 -16.57 15.54
N TYR A 206 -0.35 -15.94 15.26
CA TYR A 206 -1.56 -16.68 14.85
C TYR A 206 -1.41 -17.31 13.46
N LEU A 207 -0.70 -16.65 12.54
CA LEU A 207 -0.37 -17.23 11.23
C LEU A 207 0.36 -18.57 11.37
N LEU A 208 1.31 -18.67 12.32
CA LEU A 208 2.04 -19.94 12.59
C LEU A 208 1.12 -21.04 13.12
N ASP A 209 0.09 -20.70 13.91
CA ASP A 209 -0.92 -21.67 14.33
C ASP A 209 -1.70 -22.19 13.11
N ILE A 210 -2.07 -21.31 12.17
CA ILE A 210 -2.72 -21.71 10.90
C ILE A 210 -1.80 -22.61 10.10
N TYR A 211 -0.51 -22.29 9.96
CA TYR A 211 0.45 -23.10 9.22
C TYR A 211 0.65 -24.48 9.88
N ALA A 212 0.66 -24.56 11.21
CA ALA A 212 0.71 -25.83 11.91
C ALA A 212 -0.50 -26.71 11.59
N GLU A 213 -1.71 -26.14 11.51
CA GLU A 213 -2.92 -26.88 11.15
C GLU A 213 -2.94 -27.30 9.67
N ILE A 214 -2.41 -26.48 8.76
CA ILE A 214 -2.22 -26.85 7.34
C ILE A 214 -1.27 -28.05 7.24
N LEU A 215 -0.11 -28.00 7.89
CA LEU A 215 0.93 -29.01 7.79
C LEU A 215 0.55 -30.35 8.46
N LYS A 216 -0.45 -30.36 9.36
CA LYS A 216 -1.06 -31.62 9.84
C LYS A 216 -1.83 -32.35 8.73
N LYS A 217 -2.45 -31.61 7.80
CA LYS A 217 -3.26 -32.17 6.70
C LYS A 217 -2.43 -32.41 5.45
N ASP A 218 -1.49 -31.52 5.16
CA ASP A 218 -0.56 -31.58 4.03
C ASP A 218 0.89 -31.41 4.53
N PRO A 219 1.55 -32.52 4.98
CA PRO A 219 2.90 -32.45 5.51
C PRO A 219 3.96 -32.05 4.49
N GLU A 220 3.66 -32.16 3.19
CA GLU A 220 4.57 -31.76 2.11
C GLU A 220 4.44 -30.30 1.71
N ALA A 221 3.41 -29.60 2.15
CA ALA A 221 3.26 -28.17 1.90
C ALA A 221 4.46 -27.35 2.42
N ARG A 222 4.62 -26.16 1.85
CA ARG A 222 5.59 -25.16 2.32
C ARG A 222 4.88 -23.85 2.60
N CYS A 223 5.34 -23.19 3.65
CA CYS A 223 4.77 -21.93 4.12
C CYS A 223 5.87 -20.87 4.13
N PHE A 224 5.64 -19.76 3.45
CA PHE A 224 6.58 -18.66 3.39
C PHE A 224 6.10 -17.46 4.21
N CYS A 225 7.04 -16.82 4.92
CA CYS A 225 6.86 -15.48 5.50
C CYS A 225 7.92 -14.55 4.89
N LEU A 226 7.49 -13.66 3.98
CA LEU A 226 8.33 -12.65 3.37
C LEU A 226 8.23 -11.36 4.18
N GLY A 227 9.34 -10.90 4.71
CA GLY A 227 9.44 -9.70 5.51
C GLY A 227 10.44 -9.84 6.65
N ASP A 228 10.51 -8.78 7.45
CA ASP A 228 11.36 -8.72 8.63
C ASP A 228 10.77 -7.72 9.65
N GLY A 229 11.26 -7.71 10.88
CA GLY A 229 10.83 -6.77 11.90
C GLY A 229 11.10 -7.24 13.32
N ASP A 230 10.68 -6.42 14.28
CA ASP A 230 11.02 -6.58 15.70
C ASP A 230 10.54 -7.93 16.29
N LEU A 231 9.48 -8.53 15.73
CA LEU A 231 8.93 -9.81 16.21
C LEU A 231 9.64 -11.04 15.60
N ARG A 232 10.69 -10.87 14.81
CA ARG A 232 11.41 -12.00 14.21
C ARG A 232 11.87 -13.05 15.24
N PRO A 233 12.48 -12.68 16.39
CA PRO A 233 12.90 -13.66 17.39
C PRO A 233 11.73 -14.49 17.95
N GLU A 234 10.60 -13.86 18.25
CA GLU A 234 9.39 -14.53 18.76
C GLU A 234 8.78 -15.48 17.71
N ILE A 235 8.83 -15.10 16.43
CA ILE A 235 8.36 -15.92 15.31
C ILE A 235 9.25 -17.17 15.18
N GLU A 236 10.58 -17.02 15.22
CA GLU A 236 11.57 -18.12 15.15
C GLU A 236 11.41 -19.07 16.34
N GLU A 237 11.24 -18.55 17.57
CA GLU A 237 10.96 -19.37 18.76
C GLU A 237 9.67 -20.20 18.59
N LYS A 238 8.59 -19.59 18.07
CA LYS A 238 7.32 -20.28 17.86
C LYS A 238 7.40 -21.33 16.75
N ILE A 239 8.17 -21.09 15.67
CA ILE A 239 8.44 -22.08 14.62
C ILE A 239 9.08 -23.33 15.25
N TYR A 240 10.11 -23.14 16.08
CA TYR A 240 10.77 -24.23 16.77
C TYR A 240 9.83 -24.96 17.73
N ALA A 241 9.08 -24.23 18.57
CA ALA A 241 8.14 -24.80 19.53
C ALA A 241 7.02 -25.63 18.88
N LEU A 242 6.60 -25.28 17.65
CA LEU A 242 5.58 -25.99 16.88
C LEU A 242 6.17 -27.07 15.95
N HIS A 243 7.48 -27.29 15.95
CA HIS A 243 8.22 -28.23 15.06
C HIS A 243 7.96 -27.96 13.56
N LEU A 244 7.98 -26.69 13.18
CA LEU A 244 7.74 -26.23 11.81
C LEU A 244 9.05 -25.95 11.03
N ASP A 245 10.21 -26.31 11.62
CA ASP A 245 11.51 -26.11 11.00
C ASP A 245 11.60 -26.75 9.62
N GLY A 246 12.10 -26.01 8.63
CA GLY A 246 12.20 -26.44 7.24
C GLY A 246 10.86 -26.56 6.48
N LYS A 247 9.74 -26.37 7.15
CA LYS A 247 8.38 -26.28 6.54
C LYS A 247 7.91 -24.84 6.44
N VAL A 248 8.16 -24.01 7.47
CA VAL A 248 7.98 -22.56 7.45
C VAL A 248 9.31 -21.89 7.16
N ILE A 249 9.35 -21.05 6.13
CA ILE A 249 10.55 -20.41 5.61
C ILE A 249 10.44 -18.90 5.79
N LEU A 250 11.31 -18.32 6.62
CA LEU A 250 11.44 -16.87 6.79
C LEU A 250 12.47 -16.38 5.77
N THR A 251 12.03 -15.74 4.71
CA THR A 251 12.92 -15.32 3.60
C THR A 251 13.66 -14.01 3.87
N GLY A 252 13.24 -13.25 4.90
CA GLY A 252 13.62 -11.85 5.05
C GLY A 252 12.91 -10.96 4.03
N ILE A 253 13.43 -9.73 3.87
CA ILE A 253 12.89 -8.77 2.90
C ILE A 253 13.33 -9.19 1.49
N ARG A 254 12.35 -9.42 0.60
CA ARG A 254 12.58 -9.81 -0.79
C ARG A 254 12.14 -8.70 -1.75
N LYS A 255 12.95 -8.46 -2.79
CA LYS A 255 12.60 -7.52 -3.88
C LYS A 255 11.75 -8.17 -4.97
N ASP A 256 11.69 -9.49 -5.01
CA ASP A 256 10.96 -10.32 -5.97
C ASP A 256 9.67 -10.90 -5.38
N ALA A 257 8.99 -10.15 -4.52
CA ALA A 257 7.71 -10.55 -3.92
C ALA A 257 6.65 -10.95 -4.96
N ALA A 258 6.62 -10.30 -6.12
CA ALA A 258 5.74 -10.66 -7.24
C ALA A 258 5.98 -12.08 -7.78
N ASP A 259 7.24 -12.54 -7.79
CA ASP A 259 7.60 -13.88 -8.23
C ASP A 259 7.13 -14.94 -7.20
N PHE A 260 7.25 -14.62 -5.90
CA PHE A 260 6.64 -15.43 -4.84
C PHE A 260 5.12 -15.49 -4.95
N MET A 261 4.46 -14.36 -5.24
CA MET A 261 3.00 -14.34 -5.47
C MET A 261 2.60 -15.22 -6.67
N SER A 262 3.43 -15.29 -7.70
CA SER A 262 3.21 -16.23 -8.82
C SER A 262 3.39 -17.70 -8.40
N CYS A 263 4.32 -17.97 -7.48
CA CYS A 263 4.59 -19.33 -6.97
C CYS A 263 3.56 -19.84 -5.96
N MET A 264 3.03 -18.95 -5.11
CA MET A 264 2.08 -19.30 -4.05
C MET A 264 0.73 -19.79 -4.60
N ASP A 265 0.11 -20.71 -3.88
CA ASP A 265 -1.26 -21.17 -4.14
C ASP A 265 -2.29 -20.38 -3.32
N VAL A 266 -1.94 -19.96 -2.10
CA VAL A 266 -2.81 -19.14 -1.24
C VAL A 266 -1.96 -18.13 -0.43
N LEU A 267 -2.40 -16.88 -0.40
CA LEU A 267 -1.91 -15.87 0.57
C LEU A 267 -2.75 -15.93 1.84
N ILE A 268 -2.12 -15.98 3.02
CA ILE A 268 -2.80 -15.95 4.32
C ILE A 268 -2.43 -14.67 5.03
N PHE A 269 -3.42 -13.82 5.32
CA PHE A 269 -3.21 -12.46 5.82
C PHE A 269 -4.09 -12.14 7.04
N PRO A 270 -3.77 -12.70 8.24
CA PRO A 270 -4.58 -12.64 9.45
C PRO A 270 -4.31 -11.35 10.26
N SER A 271 -4.10 -10.23 9.59
CA SER A 271 -3.76 -8.95 10.24
C SER A 271 -4.88 -8.47 11.18
N ARG A 272 -4.49 -7.97 12.35
CA ARG A 272 -5.40 -7.39 13.35
C ARG A 272 -5.93 -6.02 12.92
N PHE A 273 -5.13 -5.29 12.16
CA PHE A 273 -5.47 -3.96 11.70
C PHE A 273 -4.71 -3.63 10.42
N GLU A 274 -5.44 -3.09 9.43
CA GLU A 274 -4.91 -2.54 8.19
C GLU A 274 -5.70 -1.29 7.79
N GLY A 275 -5.02 -0.38 7.06
CA GLY A 275 -5.70 0.61 6.24
C GLY A 275 -6.20 -0.05 4.94
N LEU A 276 -5.57 0.30 3.81
CA LEU A 276 -5.73 -0.44 2.54
C LEU A 276 -4.41 -1.17 2.23
N PRO A 277 -4.28 -2.47 2.56
CA PRO A 277 -3.03 -3.20 2.39
C PRO A 277 -2.73 -3.45 0.91
N LEU A 278 -1.68 -2.83 0.37
CA LEU A 278 -1.27 -2.99 -1.04
C LEU A 278 -0.95 -4.45 -1.37
N THR A 279 -0.40 -5.21 -0.43
CA THR A 279 -0.13 -6.65 -0.61
C THR A 279 -1.37 -7.43 -1.06
N LEU A 280 -2.56 -7.08 -0.58
CA LEU A 280 -3.80 -7.74 -1.02
C LEU A 280 -4.25 -7.25 -2.42
N ILE A 281 -3.96 -6.03 -2.79
CA ILE A 281 -4.18 -5.51 -4.16
C ILE A 281 -3.22 -6.22 -5.12
N GLU A 282 -1.95 -6.37 -4.74
CA GLU A 282 -0.90 -7.07 -5.48
C GLU A 282 -1.23 -8.56 -5.67
N ALA A 283 -1.69 -9.23 -4.61
CA ALA A 283 -2.11 -10.63 -4.68
C ALA A 283 -3.28 -10.84 -5.65
N GLN A 284 -4.29 -9.96 -5.61
CA GLN A 284 -5.41 -10.01 -6.53
C GLN A 284 -4.98 -9.73 -7.98
N ALA A 285 -4.04 -8.83 -8.21
CA ALA A 285 -3.45 -8.59 -9.53
C ALA A 285 -2.70 -9.84 -10.06
N ALA A 286 -2.01 -10.56 -9.17
CA ALA A 286 -1.40 -11.86 -9.48
C ALA A 286 -2.43 -13.00 -9.65
N GLY A 287 -3.72 -12.73 -9.38
CA GLY A 287 -4.76 -13.76 -9.33
C GLY A 287 -4.51 -14.81 -8.24
N LEU A 288 -3.78 -14.44 -7.19
CA LEU A 288 -3.47 -15.29 -6.06
C LEU A 288 -4.66 -15.31 -5.08
N PRO A 289 -5.27 -16.46 -4.81
CA PRO A 289 -6.29 -16.60 -3.78
C PRO A 289 -5.78 -16.14 -2.43
N ALA A 290 -6.65 -15.49 -1.64
CA ALA A 290 -6.26 -14.96 -0.34
C ALA A 290 -7.29 -15.26 0.75
N MET A 291 -6.79 -15.65 1.94
CA MET A 291 -7.51 -15.68 3.20
C MET A 291 -7.16 -14.43 4.00
N ILE A 292 -8.14 -13.60 4.35
CA ILE A 292 -7.91 -12.35 5.07
C ILE A 292 -8.70 -12.28 6.38
N ALA A 293 -8.23 -11.49 7.33
CA ALA A 293 -8.98 -11.20 8.54
C ALA A 293 -10.22 -10.32 8.25
N ASP A 294 -11.31 -10.54 8.98
CA ASP A 294 -12.54 -9.74 8.91
C ASP A 294 -12.37 -8.32 9.49
N THR A 295 -11.28 -8.09 10.21
CA THR A 295 -10.82 -6.77 10.66
C THR A 295 -10.36 -5.87 9.51
N ILE A 296 -10.05 -6.44 8.33
CA ILE A 296 -9.63 -5.71 7.14
C ILE A 296 -10.86 -5.20 6.38
N THR A 297 -10.80 -3.96 5.92
CA THR A 297 -11.92 -3.38 5.16
C THR A 297 -12.25 -4.22 3.92
N LYS A 298 -13.54 -4.44 3.68
CA LYS A 298 -14.00 -5.15 2.47
C LYS A 298 -13.71 -4.39 1.18
N ASP A 299 -13.39 -3.11 1.26
CA ASP A 299 -13.03 -2.27 0.10
C ASP A 299 -11.72 -2.76 -0.58
N VAL A 300 -10.94 -3.60 0.12
CA VAL A 300 -9.77 -4.27 -0.47
C VAL A 300 -10.15 -5.39 -1.44
N ILE A 301 -11.38 -5.93 -1.34
CA ILE A 301 -11.84 -7.04 -2.18
C ILE A 301 -12.33 -6.47 -3.50
N VAL A 302 -11.46 -6.45 -4.48
CA VAL A 302 -11.71 -5.93 -5.84
C VAL A 302 -12.20 -7.04 -6.76
N THR A 303 -11.62 -8.25 -6.60
CA THR A 303 -11.93 -9.41 -7.42
C THR A 303 -12.70 -10.46 -6.60
N GLU A 304 -13.99 -10.60 -6.90
CA GLU A 304 -14.82 -11.58 -6.22
C GLU A 304 -14.37 -13.03 -6.50
N GLY A 305 -14.56 -13.89 -5.49
CA GLY A 305 -14.35 -15.33 -5.62
C GLY A 305 -12.94 -15.84 -5.29
N ILE A 306 -11.93 -14.96 -5.24
CA ILE A 306 -10.56 -15.35 -4.86
C ILE A 306 -10.15 -14.87 -3.47
N VAL A 307 -10.94 -14.01 -2.82
CA VAL A 307 -10.66 -13.54 -1.47
C VAL A 307 -11.74 -14.04 -0.51
N ARG A 308 -11.33 -14.72 0.55
CA ARG A 308 -12.20 -15.16 1.63
C ARG A 308 -11.84 -14.43 2.93
N SER A 309 -12.85 -14.04 3.71
CA SER A 309 -12.65 -13.32 4.96
C SER A 309 -13.12 -14.15 6.15
N ARG A 310 -12.31 -14.20 7.23
CA ARG A 310 -12.59 -14.92 8.47
C ARG A 310 -12.19 -14.13 9.70
N SER A 311 -12.87 -14.39 10.82
CA SER A 311 -12.49 -13.80 12.09
C SER A 311 -11.17 -14.37 12.60
N ILE A 312 -10.33 -13.51 13.13
CA ILE A 312 -9.09 -13.92 13.81
C ILE A 312 -9.35 -14.57 15.18
N GLU A 313 -10.59 -14.50 15.67
CA GLU A 313 -11.02 -15.18 16.90
C GLU A 313 -11.45 -16.64 16.62
N GLU A 314 -11.61 -17.04 15.35
CA GLU A 314 -11.90 -18.43 15.00
C GLU A 314 -10.66 -19.31 15.20
N PRO A 315 -10.86 -20.63 15.48
CA PRO A 315 -9.74 -21.57 15.58
C PRO A 315 -8.90 -21.62 14.29
N ALA A 316 -7.59 -21.71 14.43
CA ALA A 316 -6.66 -21.81 13.29
C ALA A 316 -6.99 -22.95 12.32
N ALA A 317 -7.59 -24.04 12.81
CA ALA A 317 -8.04 -25.17 12.00
C ALA A 317 -9.14 -24.81 10.97
N VAL A 318 -9.97 -23.80 11.26
CA VAL A 318 -10.99 -23.27 10.33
C VAL A 318 -10.30 -22.57 9.16
N TRP A 319 -9.37 -21.67 9.47
CA TRP A 319 -8.55 -20.99 8.46
C TRP A 319 -7.78 -21.98 7.59
N ALA A 320 -7.15 -22.97 8.22
CA ALA A 320 -6.39 -24.02 7.52
C ALA A 320 -7.27 -24.83 6.58
N GLY A 321 -8.51 -25.14 6.99
CA GLY A 321 -9.47 -25.88 6.16
C GLY A 321 -9.82 -25.11 4.89
N GLU A 322 -10.17 -23.84 5.00
CA GLU A 322 -10.53 -23.02 3.85
C GLU A 322 -9.32 -22.66 2.96
N ALA A 323 -8.14 -22.46 3.57
CA ALA A 323 -6.92 -22.26 2.80
C ALA A 323 -6.60 -23.50 1.94
N ALA A 324 -6.79 -24.71 2.48
CA ALA A 324 -6.61 -25.94 1.72
C ALA A 324 -7.65 -26.09 0.58
N GLU A 325 -8.90 -25.68 0.80
CA GLU A 325 -9.91 -25.66 -0.27
C GLU A 325 -9.53 -24.67 -1.39
N LEU A 326 -9.02 -23.49 -1.04
CA LEU A 326 -8.55 -22.52 -2.02
C LEU A 326 -7.34 -23.02 -2.81
N ALA A 327 -6.39 -23.71 -2.16
CA ALA A 327 -5.24 -24.31 -2.80
C ALA A 327 -5.69 -25.40 -3.80
N ALA A 328 -6.54 -26.33 -3.36
CA ALA A 328 -7.08 -27.40 -4.21
C ALA A 328 -7.91 -26.87 -5.40
N ALA A 329 -8.65 -25.79 -5.23
CA ALA A 329 -9.36 -25.13 -6.33
C ALA A 329 -8.39 -24.51 -7.37
N GLY A 330 -7.13 -24.27 -6.98
CA GLY A 330 -6.03 -23.85 -7.83
C GLY A 330 -5.37 -24.99 -8.62
N ASP A 331 -5.64 -26.25 -8.27
CA ASP A 331 -5.08 -27.42 -8.96
C ASP A 331 -5.48 -27.47 -10.43
N GLY A 332 -4.61 -28.02 -11.24
CA GLY A 332 -4.77 -28.14 -12.69
C GLY A 332 -3.45 -27.96 -13.43
N THR A 333 -3.53 -27.92 -14.72
CA THR A 333 -2.36 -27.69 -15.56
C THR A 333 -1.82 -26.26 -15.40
N PRO A 334 -0.52 -26.02 -15.66
CA PRO A 334 0.04 -24.66 -15.67
C PRO A 334 -0.76 -23.70 -16.56
N GLN A 335 -1.27 -24.17 -17.70
CA GLN A 335 -2.06 -23.39 -18.64
C GLN A 335 -3.40 -22.95 -18.03
N GLU A 336 -4.12 -23.85 -17.36
CA GLU A 336 -5.39 -23.53 -16.68
C GLU A 336 -5.17 -22.56 -15.54
N ARG A 337 -4.12 -22.75 -14.75
CA ARG A 337 -3.70 -21.83 -13.68
C ARG A 337 -3.41 -20.44 -14.26
N ALA A 338 -2.59 -20.37 -15.30
CA ALA A 338 -2.25 -19.11 -15.95
C ALA A 338 -3.49 -18.40 -16.50
N GLN A 339 -4.42 -19.12 -17.12
CA GLN A 339 -5.65 -18.54 -17.66
C GLN A 339 -6.53 -17.97 -16.55
N ARG A 340 -6.75 -18.72 -15.46
CA ARG A 340 -7.53 -18.26 -14.30
C ARG A 340 -6.93 -17.00 -13.68
N ARG A 341 -5.60 -16.94 -13.56
CA ARG A 341 -4.91 -15.83 -12.93
C ARG A 341 -4.85 -14.57 -13.79
N ARG A 342 -4.65 -14.70 -15.10
CA ARG A 342 -4.54 -13.54 -16.02
C ARG A 342 -5.81 -12.69 -16.08
N CYS A 343 -6.99 -13.27 -16.01
CA CYS A 343 -8.24 -12.52 -16.06
C CYS A 343 -8.43 -11.57 -14.86
N GLN A 344 -7.74 -11.79 -13.75
CA GLN A 344 -7.86 -10.92 -12.58
C GLN A 344 -7.17 -9.56 -12.80
N LYS A 345 -6.06 -9.52 -13.54
CA LYS A 345 -5.39 -8.26 -13.90
C LYS A 345 -6.34 -7.31 -14.64
N GLU A 346 -7.12 -7.83 -15.60
CA GLU A 346 -8.06 -7.01 -16.37
C GLU A 346 -9.17 -6.44 -15.46
N ARG A 347 -9.66 -7.25 -14.51
CA ARG A 347 -10.64 -6.80 -13.50
C ARG A 347 -10.06 -5.71 -12.60
N MET A 348 -8.81 -5.87 -12.16
CA MET A 348 -8.11 -4.86 -11.36
C MET A 348 -7.93 -3.55 -12.13
N ALA A 349 -7.57 -3.61 -13.42
CA ALA A 349 -7.46 -2.45 -14.28
C ALA A 349 -8.81 -1.73 -14.46
N ALA A 350 -9.89 -2.48 -14.71
CA ALA A 350 -11.24 -1.94 -14.84
C ALA A 350 -11.74 -1.28 -13.54
N ALA A 351 -11.26 -1.75 -12.38
CA ALA A 351 -11.58 -1.18 -11.06
C ALA A 351 -10.69 0.03 -10.68
N GLY A 352 -9.79 0.49 -11.58
CA GLY A 352 -8.98 1.69 -11.36
C GLY A 352 -7.67 1.47 -10.59
N TYR A 353 -7.17 0.23 -10.51
CA TYR A 353 -5.93 -0.10 -9.81
C TYR A 353 -4.69 -0.18 -10.71
N ASP A 354 -4.80 0.20 -12.01
CA ASP A 354 -3.65 0.28 -12.91
C ASP A 354 -2.94 1.63 -12.76
N ILE A 355 -1.69 1.61 -12.33
CA ILE A 355 -0.88 2.83 -12.15
C ILE A 355 -0.69 3.60 -13.45
N ARG A 356 -0.68 2.95 -14.62
CA ARG A 356 -0.52 3.62 -15.90
C ARG A 356 -1.74 4.46 -16.25
N GLN A 357 -2.95 3.89 -16.05
CA GLN A 357 -4.22 4.61 -16.25
C GLN A 357 -4.34 5.76 -15.22
N LEU A 358 -4.01 5.48 -13.96
CA LEU A 358 -4.01 6.49 -12.91
C LEU A 358 -3.03 7.62 -13.24
N THR A 359 -1.82 7.32 -13.72
CA THR A 359 -0.83 8.34 -14.07
C THR A 359 -1.33 9.25 -15.19
N GLN A 360 -1.98 8.71 -16.22
CA GLN A 360 -2.57 9.51 -17.30
C GLN A 360 -3.65 10.46 -16.74
N TRP A 361 -4.56 9.95 -15.93
CA TRP A 361 -5.59 10.76 -15.27
C TRP A 361 -4.95 11.84 -14.36
N TYR A 362 -3.91 11.46 -13.58
CA TYR A 362 -3.25 12.37 -12.64
C TYR A 362 -2.52 13.50 -13.35
N GLN A 363 -1.88 13.23 -14.49
CA GLN A 363 -1.25 14.28 -15.31
C GLN A 363 -2.30 15.25 -15.85
N GLN A 364 -3.42 14.76 -16.39
CA GLN A 364 -4.53 15.61 -16.83
C GLN A 364 -5.14 16.41 -15.68
N PHE A 365 -5.27 15.81 -14.50
CA PHE A 365 -5.70 16.48 -13.28
C PHE A 365 -4.76 17.63 -12.92
N LEU A 366 -3.45 17.40 -12.91
CA LEU A 366 -2.46 18.45 -12.64
C LEU A 366 -2.50 19.57 -13.69
N GLU A 367 -2.66 19.24 -14.96
CA GLU A 367 -2.80 20.23 -16.05
C GLU A 367 -3.98 21.18 -15.82
N ARG A 368 -5.14 20.61 -15.45
CA ARG A 368 -6.32 21.42 -15.13
C ARG A 368 -6.04 22.38 -13.97
N LEU A 369 -5.46 21.88 -12.87
CA LEU A 369 -5.15 22.72 -11.71
C LEU A 369 -4.15 23.82 -11.99
N VAL A 370 -3.19 23.57 -12.89
CA VAL A 370 -2.20 24.58 -13.30
C VAL A 370 -2.82 25.62 -14.23
N ALA A 371 -3.77 25.22 -15.09
CA ALA A 371 -4.44 26.12 -16.03
C ALA A 371 -5.51 27.01 -15.40
N GLU A 372 -6.15 26.57 -14.31
CA GLU A 372 -7.17 27.31 -13.55
C GLU A 372 -6.59 28.41 -12.65
N ARG A 373 -5.26 28.57 -12.61
CA ARG A 373 -4.55 29.59 -11.85
C ARG A 373 -4.32 30.86 -12.66
#